data_125ca8fcbe057fcd4ac07d22d372da99
#
_entry.id   125ca8fcbe057fcd4ac07d22d372da99
#
_cell.length_a   1.000
_cell.length_b   1.000
_cell.length_c   1.000
_cell.angle_alpha   90.00
_cell.angle_beta   90.00
_cell.angle_gamma   90.00
#
_symmetry.space_group_name_H-M   'P 1'
#
loop_
_entity.id
_entity.type
_entity.pdbx_description
1 polymer ?
#
loop_
_entity_poly.entity_id
_entity_poly.type
_entity_poly.pdbx_seq_one_letter_code
_entity_poly.pdbx_strand_id
1 'polypeptide(L)'
;MEKEYKRTKTRGKRLRYMPGLDGLRAIAVIGIIIYHLNKQWLTGGFLGVDTFFVISGYLITSLLLKEYEETGIINLKNFWLRRLKRLVPAVLALLLVVGIATLLFKSEDIVRVKHDIIAAIFYVSNWWYIAKDVNYFEQFSFMPLKHLWSLAIEEQFYLFFPVVLITLLLTIKKYRNITLIFWIISLLSLMLMLSLIHISEPTRQA
;
A
#
# COMPACT_ATOMS: atom_id res chain seq x y z
N MET A 1 -40.11 -8.10 20.61
CA MET A 1 -39.72 -6.70 20.45
C MET A 1 -38.21 -6.47 20.62
N GLU A 2 -37.57 -6.99 21.66
CA GLU A 2 -36.13 -6.76 21.92
C GLU A 2 -35.17 -7.46 20.92
N LYS A 3 -35.56 -8.63 20.38
CA LYS A 3 -34.77 -9.32 19.30
C LYS A 3 -34.89 -8.65 17.94
N GLU A 4 -35.92 -7.92 17.67
CA GLU A 4 -36.16 -7.20 16.42
C GLU A 4 -35.41 -5.86 16.43
N TYR A 5 -35.32 -5.18 17.58
CA TYR A 5 -34.53 -3.98 17.79
C TYR A 5 -33.02 -4.22 17.62
N LYS A 6 -32.50 -5.41 18.01
CA LYS A 6 -31.09 -5.79 17.80
C LYS A 6 -30.76 -6.13 16.34
N ARG A 7 -31.72 -6.55 15.52
CA ARG A 7 -31.51 -6.86 14.11
C ARG A 7 -31.42 -5.63 13.20
N THR A 8 -32.06 -4.54 13.57
CA THR A 8 -32.07 -3.30 12.78
C THR A 8 -30.82 -2.43 12.99
N LYS A 9 -30.03 -2.69 14.06
CA LYS A 9 -28.84 -1.87 14.43
C LYS A 9 -27.54 -2.26 13.74
N THR A 10 -27.51 -3.29 12.89
CA THR A 10 -26.27 -3.83 12.28
C THR A 10 -26.16 -3.69 10.76
N ARG A 11 -27.05 -2.95 10.14
CA ARG A 11 -26.89 -2.58 8.71
C ARG A 11 -26.26 -1.21 8.59
N GLY A 12 -24.99 -1.08 9.01
CA GLY A 12 -24.18 0.11 8.73
C GLY A 12 -24.28 0.40 7.23
N LYS A 13 -24.70 1.61 6.85
CA LYS A 13 -24.74 2.07 5.45
C LYS A 13 -23.37 1.83 4.83
N ARG A 14 -23.23 0.87 3.92
CA ARG A 14 -21.99 0.67 3.16
C ARG A 14 -21.55 2.00 2.57
N LEU A 15 -20.23 2.27 2.51
CA LEU A 15 -19.73 3.42 1.77
C LEU A 15 -20.40 3.42 0.39
N ARG A 16 -20.87 4.59 -0.05
CA ARG A 16 -21.43 4.72 -1.40
C ARG A 16 -20.35 4.28 -2.39
N TYR A 17 -20.67 3.34 -3.25
CA TYR A 17 -19.78 2.92 -4.32
C TYR A 17 -19.39 4.13 -5.18
N MET A 18 -18.10 4.31 -5.40
CA MET A 18 -17.54 5.43 -6.16
C MET A 18 -16.85 4.91 -7.43
N PRO A 19 -17.59 4.83 -8.57
CA PRO A 19 -17.05 4.26 -9.82
C PRO A 19 -15.79 4.98 -10.31
N GLY A 20 -15.67 6.29 -10.02
CA GLY A 20 -14.49 7.07 -10.38
C GLY A 20 -13.19 6.58 -9.78
N LEU A 21 -13.23 6.03 -8.55
CA LEU A 21 -12.03 5.47 -7.93
C LEU A 21 -11.58 4.16 -8.61
N ASP A 22 -12.53 3.35 -9.06
CA ASP A 22 -12.21 2.13 -9.80
C ASP A 22 -11.69 2.47 -11.19
N GLY A 23 -12.23 3.52 -11.83
CA GLY A 23 -11.70 4.08 -13.08
C GLY A 23 -10.26 4.57 -12.93
N LEU A 24 -9.95 5.34 -11.89
CA LEU A 24 -8.58 5.79 -11.60
C LEU A 24 -7.63 4.62 -11.36
N ARG A 25 -8.06 3.58 -10.64
CA ARG A 25 -7.28 2.35 -10.45
C ARG A 25 -6.98 1.65 -11.77
N ALA A 26 -7.99 1.53 -12.65
CA ALA A 26 -7.81 0.90 -13.95
C ALA A 26 -6.79 1.66 -14.80
N ILE A 27 -6.87 2.99 -14.85
CA ILE A 27 -5.91 3.84 -15.56
C ILE A 27 -4.50 3.67 -14.96
N ALA A 28 -4.38 3.66 -13.64
CA ALA A 28 -3.11 3.47 -12.94
C ALA A 28 -2.47 2.10 -13.28
N VAL A 29 -3.27 1.01 -13.26
CA VAL A 29 -2.79 -0.34 -13.64
C VAL A 29 -2.32 -0.36 -15.09
N ILE A 30 -3.11 0.18 -16.02
CA ILE A 30 -2.76 0.25 -17.44
C ILE A 30 -1.45 1.02 -17.62
N GLY A 31 -1.29 2.16 -16.95
CA GLY A 31 -0.06 2.96 -16.98
C GLY A 31 1.16 2.19 -16.50
N ILE A 32 1.03 1.46 -15.38
CA ILE A 32 2.09 0.60 -14.84
C ILE A 32 2.45 -0.51 -15.82
N ILE A 33 1.46 -1.18 -16.42
CA ILE A 33 1.69 -2.26 -17.39
C ILE A 33 2.44 -1.73 -18.61
N ILE A 34 2.00 -0.62 -19.22
CA ILE A 34 2.65 -0.01 -20.37
C ILE A 34 4.10 0.35 -20.04
N TYR A 35 4.35 0.94 -18.88
CA TYR A 35 5.69 1.28 -18.41
C TYR A 35 6.61 0.06 -18.27
N HIS A 36 6.06 -1.08 -17.78
CA HIS A 36 6.84 -2.32 -17.65
C HIS A 36 7.10 -3.01 -18.99
N LEU A 37 6.19 -2.89 -19.95
CA LEU A 37 6.39 -3.42 -21.30
C LEU A 37 7.47 -2.63 -22.05
N ASN A 38 7.39 -1.31 -22.01
CA ASN A 38 8.41 -0.42 -22.58
C ASN A 38 8.38 0.94 -21.88
N LYS A 39 9.47 1.29 -21.20
CA LYS A 39 9.61 2.56 -20.47
C LYS A 39 9.45 3.80 -21.35
N GLN A 40 9.74 3.70 -22.64
CA GLN A 40 9.65 4.82 -23.57
C GLN A 40 8.22 5.13 -24.01
N TRP A 41 7.30 4.16 -23.95
CA TRP A 41 5.90 4.36 -24.37
C TRP A 41 5.14 5.25 -23.42
N LEU A 42 5.40 5.12 -22.12
CA LEU A 42 4.76 5.94 -21.09
C LEU A 42 5.73 6.14 -19.91
N THR A 43 6.62 7.10 -20.04
CA THR A 43 7.67 7.38 -19.04
C THR A 43 7.12 7.70 -17.64
N GLY A 44 5.94 8.32 -17.57
CA GLY A 44 5.24 8.60 -16.30
C GLY A 44 4.39 7.44 -15.75
N GLY A 45 4.38 6.27 -16.41
CA GLY A 45 3.52 5.15 -15.99
C GLY A 45 3.80 4.61 -14.60
N PHE A 46 5.01 4.77 -14.08
CA PHE A 46 5.36 4.40 -12.70
C PHE A 46 4.58 5.18 -11.63
N LEU A 47 4.12 6.40 -11.94
CA LEU A 47 3.26 7.22 -11.05
C LEU A 47 1.91 6.55 -10.74
N GLY A 48 1.55 5.50 -11.49
CA GLY A 48 0.40 4.67 -11.17
C GLY A 48 0.49 4.06 -9.77
N VAL A 49 1.69 3.75 -9.27
CA VAL A 49 1.90 3.24 -7.90
C VAL A 49 1.52 4.30 -6.87
N ASP A 50 1.94 5.55 -7.07
CA ASP A 50 1.60 6.66 -6.17
C ASP A 50 0.09 6.92 -6.16
N THR A 51 -0.56 6.80 -7.34
CA THR A 51 -2.02 6.86 -7.45
C THR A 51 -2.71 5.80 -6.58
N PHE A 52 -2.18 4.57 -6.55
CA PHE A 52 -2.70 3.52 -5.66
C PHE A 52 -2.54 3.89 -4.18
N PHE A 53 -1.40 4.43 -3.77
CA PHE A 53 -1.19 4.85 -2.38
C PHE A 53 -2.19 5.93 -1.96
N VAL A 54 -2.43 6.94 -2.80
CA VAL A 54 -3.41 8.00 -2.53
C VAL A 54 -4.83 7.43 -2.41
N ILE A 55 -5.25 6.59 -3.37
CA ILE A 55 -6.59 5.96 -3.34
C ILE A 55 -6.75 5.07 -2.11
N SER A 56 -5.74 4.29 -1.75
CA SER A 56 -5.75 3.42 -0.59
C SER A 56 -5.85 4.22 0.71
N GLY A 57 -5.06 5.28 0.85
CA GLY A 57 -5.13 6.19 1.99
C GLY A 57 -6.52 6.82 2.15
N TYR A 58 -7.10 7.32 1.05
CA TYR A 58 -8.45 7.88 1.05
C TYR A 58 -9.52 6.86 1.46
N LEU A 59 -9.50 5.67 0.86
CA LEU A 59 -10.52 4.65 1.13
C LEU A 59 -10.47 4.13 2.56
N ILE A 60 -9.26 3.91 3.10
CA ILE A 60 -9.11 3.43 4.47
C ILE A 60 -9.53 4.49 5.47
N THR A 61 -9.07 5.72 5.29
CA THR A 61 -9.49 6.82 6.16
C THR A 61 -11.00 6.98 6.16
N SER A 62 -11.62 7.00 4.97
CA SER A 62 -13.08 7.11 4.84
C SER A 62 -13.82 5.95 5.50
N LEU A 63 -13.30 4.71 5.37
CA LEU A 63 -13.91 3.52 5.99
C LEU A 63 -13.84 3.59 7.51
N LEU A 64 -12.69 3.93 8.06
CA LEU A 64 -12.46 3.98 9.50
C LEU A 64 -13.23 5.13 10.15
N LEU A 65 -13.24 6.33 9.55
CA LEU A 65 -14.01 7.47 10.05
C LEU A 65 -15.49 7.16 10.05
N LYS A 66 -16.00 6.55 8.98
CA LYS A 66 -17.41 6.16 8.92
C LYS A 66 -17.77 5.14 9.98
N GLU A 67 -16.94 4.10 10.19
CA GLU A 67 -17.16 3.12 11.25
C GLU A 67 -17.20 3.81 12.62
N TYR A 68 -16.28 4.75 12.85
CA TYR A 68 -16.25 5.54 14.09
C TYR A 68 -17.47 6.43 14.27
N GLU A 69 -17.93 7.13 13.24
CA GLU A 69 -19.12 7.99 13.28
C GLU A 69 -20.41 7.19 13.53
N GLU A 70 -20.52 5.98 12.97
CA GLU A 70 -21.70 5.14 13.11
C GLU A 70 -21.75 4.36 14.42
N THR A 71 -20.61 3.93 14.96
CA THR A 71 -20.55 3.01 16.11
C THR A 71 -19.83 3.57 17.32
N GLY A 72 -19.12 4.68 17.18
CA GLY A 72 -18.26 5.26 18.22
C GLY A 72 -16.97 4.51 18.47
N ILE A 73 -16.74 3.37 17.79
CA ILE A 73 -15.55 2.52 17.93
C ILE A 73 -15.10 2.00 16.56
N ILE A 74 -13.80 1.72 16.44
CA ILE A 74 -13.22 1.07 15.25
C ILE A 74 -12.80 -0.34 15.63
N ASN A 75 -13.31 -1.35 14.94
CA ASN A 75 -12.95 -2.74 15.18
C ASN A 75 -11.74 -3.16 14.37
N LEU A 76 -10.54 -2.91 14.90
CA LEU A 76 -9.26 -3.21 14.25
C LEU A 76 -9.13 -4.69 13.84
N LYS A 77 -9.55 -5.62 14.72
CA LYS A 77 -9.47 -7.05 14.43
C LYS A 77 -10.25 -7.41 13.17
N ASN A 78 -11.49 -6.94 13.06
CA ASN A 78 -12.32 -7.20 11.90
C ASN A 78 -11.78 -6.48 10.64
N PHE A 79 -11.22 -5.29 10.80
CA PHE A 79 -10.58 -4.56 9.71
C PHE A 79 -9.41 -5.36 9.12
N TRP A 80 -8.45 -5.77 9.96
CA TRP A 80 -7.27 -6.53 9.52
C TRP A 80 -7.63 -7.91 8.97
N LEU A 81 -8.56 -8.65 9.61
CA LEU A 81 -9.00 -9.96 9.11
C LEU A 81 -9.63 -9.88 7.72
N ARG A 82 -10.42 -8.84 7.42
CA ARG A 82 -10.99 -8.64 6.08
C ARG A 82 -9.89 -8.40 5.03
N ARG A 83 -8.86 -7.66 5.38
CA ARG A 83 -7.70 -7.38 4.50
C ARG A 83 -6.88 -8.64 4.25
N LEU A 84 -6.48 -9.34 5.31
CA LEU A 84 -5.72 -10.59 5.20
C LEU A 84 -6.45 -11.63 4.34
N LYS A 85 -7.73 -11.84 4.57
CA LYS A 85 -8.55 -12.78 3.76
C LYS A 85 -8.60 -12.42 2.28
N ARG A 86 -8.46 -11.14 1.93
CA ARG A 86 -8.49 -10.67 0.55
C ARG A 86 -7.11 -10.75 -0.13
N LEU A 87 -6.04 -10.44 0.58
CA LEU A 87 -4.72 -10.24 -0.01
C LEU A 87 -3.82 -11.48 0.09
N VAL A 88 -3.83 -12.16 1.24
CA VAL A 88 -2.96 -13.32 1.47
C VAL A 88 -3.14 -14.42 0.42
N PRO A 89 -4.37 -14.83 0.03
CA PRO A 89 -4.51 -15.90 -0.98
C PRO A 89 -3.89 -15.53 -2.34
N ALA A 90 -4.07 -14.28 -2.78
CA ALA A 90 -3.53 -13.81 -4.04
C ALA A 90 -2.00 -13.73 -4.01
N VAL A 91 -1.43 -13.22 -2.92
CA VAL A 91 0.03 -13.16 -2.74
C VAL A 91 0.63 -14.56 -2.69
N LEU A 92 0.07 -15.47 -1.91
CA LEU A 92 0.57 -16.86 -1.83
C LEU A 92 0.49 -17.57 -3.19
N ALA A 93 -0.58 -17.38 -3.95
CA ALA A 93 -0.69 -17.94 -5.30
C ALA A 93 0.40 -17.39 -6.22
N LEU A 94 0.65 -16.08 -6.20
CA LEU A 94 1.72 -15.46 -6.97
C LEU A 94 3.10 -16.02 -6.58
N LEU A 95 3.39 -16.09 -5.28
CA LEU A 95 4.67 -16.58 -4.77
C LEU A 95 4.90 -18.04 -5.15
N LEU A 96 3.85 -18.87 -5.10
CA LEU A 96 3.90 -20.26 -5.53
C LEU A 96 4.24 -20.38 -7.03
N VAL A 97 3.52 -19.61 -7.87
CA VAL A 97 3.75 -19.63 -9.33
C VAL A 97 5.15 -19.16 -9.67
N VAL A 98 5.61 -18.06 -9.06
CA VAL A 98 6.96 -17.54 -9.32
C VAL A 98 8.03 -18.51 -8.80
N GLY A 99 7.83 -19.13 -7.62
CA GLY A 99 8.76 -20.12 -7.08
C GLY A 99 8.89 -21.34 -8.00
N ILE A 100 7.78 -21.90 -8.45
CA ILE A 100 7.77 -23.03 -9.40
C ILE A 100 8.41 -22.63 -10.73
N ALA A 101 8.04 -21.49 -11.30
CA ALA A 101 8.61 -21.01 -12.55
C ALA A 101 10.14 -20.80 -12.44
N THR A 102 10.61 -20.27 -11.31
CA THR A 102 12.05 -20.11 -11.07
C THR A 102 12.75 -21.46 -11.00
N LEU A 103 12.18 -22.44 -10.32
CA LEU A 103 12.74 -23.80 -10.25
C LEU A 103 12.84 -24.46 -11.63
N LEU A 104 11.86 -24.25 -12.50
CA LEU A 104 11.81 -24.90 -13.82
C LEU A 104 12.68 -24.20 -14.86
N PHE A 105 12.78 -22.87 -14.82
CA PHE A 105 13.39 -22.10 -15.93
C PHE A 105 14.65 -21.32 -15.52
N LYS A 106 14.90 -21.11 -14.22
CA LYS A 106 15.97 -20.27 -13.69
C LYS A 106 16.48 -20.79 -12.34
N SER A 107 16.82 -22.08 -12.30
CA SER A 107 17.20 -22.77 -11.05
C SER A 107 18.42 -22.14 -10.35
N GLU A 108 19.31 -21.49 -11.11
CA GLU A 108 20.45 -20.74 -10.58
C GLU A 108 20.06 -19.55 -9.70
N ASP A 109 18.89 -18.96 -9.94
CA ASP A 109 18.37 -17.80 -9.17
C ASP A 109 17.50 -18.20 -7.96
N ILE A 110 17.28 -19.50 -7.73
CA ILE A 110 16.32 -19.98 -6.70
C ILE A 110 16.68 -19.49 -5.27
N VAL A 111 17.96 -19.40 -4.95
CA VAL A 111 18.39 -18.93 -3.63
C VAL A 111 18.02 -17.46 -3.42
N ARG A 112 18.18 -16.62 -4.45
CA ARG A 112 17.79 -15.21 -4.42
C ARG A 112 16.29 -15.08 -4.29
N VAL A 113 15.52 -15.74 -5.17
CA VAL A 113 14.05 -15.69 -5.19
C VAL A 113 13.46 -16.24 -3.90
N LYS A 114 14.06 -17.25 -3.27
CA LYS A 114 13.66 -17.73 -1.94
C LYS A 114 13.68 -16.61 -0.88
N HIS A 115 14.72 -15.79 -0.85
CA HIS A 115 14.78 -14.68 0.10
C HIS A 115 13.73 -13.60 -0.22
N ASP A 116 13.50 -13.31 -1.49
CA ASP A 116 12.45 -12.38 -1.92
C ASP A 116 11.05 -12.91 -1.55
N ILE A 117 10.80 -14.22 -1.69
CA ILE A 117 9.57 -14.88 -1.25
C ILE A 117 9.38 -14.70 0.26
N ILE A 118 10.41 -14.96 1.06
CA ILE A 118 10.34 -14.80 2.53
C ILE A 118 10.02 -13.34 2.88
N ALA A 119 10.70 -12.38 2.26
CA ALA A 119 10.44 -10.96 2.50
C ALA A 119 9.01 -10.55 2.09
N ALA A 120 8.48 -11.14 1.01
CA ALA A 120 7.12 -10.89 0.54
C ALA A 120 6.05 -11.47 1.48
N ILE A 121 6.25 -12.69 2.03
CA ILE A 121 5.34 -13.32 2.99
C ILE A 121 5.15 -12.44 4.24
N PHE A 122 6.24 -11.82 4.71
CA PHE A 122 6.21 -10.94 5.88
C PHE A 122 5.91 -9.47 5.56
N TYR A 123 5.62 -9.15 4.29
CA TYR A 123 5.39 -7.77 3.82
C TYR A 123 6.53 -6.80 4.20
N VAL A 124 7.80 -7.27 4.08
CA VAL A 124 9.01 -6.48 4.34
C VAL A 124 9.91 -6.35 3.10
N SER A 125 9.38 -6.60 1.90
CA SER A 125 10.14 -6.54 0.65
C SER A 125 10.79 -5.17 0.43
N ASN A 126 10.15 -4.07 0.83
CA ASN A 126 10.73 -2.73 0.75
C ASN A 126 12.03 -2.62 1.57
N TRP A 127 12.02 -3.08 2.83
CA TRP A 127 13.21 -3.06 3.68
C TRP A 127 14.28 -4.03 3.20
N TRP A 128 13.87 -5.20 2.69
CA TRP A 128 14.78 -6.17 2.09
C TRP A 128 15.56 -5.59 0.91
N TYR A 129 14.90 -4.90 -0.01
CA TYR A 129 15.55 -4.30 -1.18
C TYR A 129 16.41 -3.09 -0.80
N ILE A 130 16.02 -2.28 0.19
CA ILE A 130 16.84 -1.22 0.74
C ILE A 130 18.13 -1.80 1.35
N ALA A 131 18.03 -2.85 2.17
CA ALA A 131 19.18 -3.49 2.80
C ALA A 131 20.14 -4.16 1.80
N LYS A 132 19.67 -4.46 0.58
CA LYS A 132 20.45 -5.03 -0.51
C LYS A 132 20.96 -3.97 -1.50
N ASP A 133 20.70 -2.71 -1.24
CA ASP A 133 21.04 -1.59 -2.12
C ASP A 133 20.51 -1.77 -3.56
N VAL A 134 19.33 -2.34 -3.69
CA VAL A 134 18.69 -2.61 -4.98
C VAL A 134 18.11 -1.32 -5.54
N ASN A 135 18.71 -0.81 -6.61
CA ASN A 135 18.18 0.35 -7.31
C ASN A 135 16.84 0.00 -8.00
N TYR A 136 15.80 0.82 -7.75
CA TYR A 136 14.47 0.62 -8.34
C TYR A 136 14.50 0.61 -9.87
N PHE A 137 15.35 1.41 -10.49
CA PHE A 137 15.45 1.57 -11.94
C PHE A 137 16.40 0.57 -12.62
N GLU A 138 17.18 -0.21 -11.85
CA GLU A 138 18.03 -1.25 -12.41
C GLU A 138 17.23 -2.42 -12.97
N GLN A 139 17.59 -2.83 -14.19
CA GLN A 139 16.93 -3.91 -14.93
C GLN A 139 17.81 -5.15 -15.15
N PHE A 140 19.07 -5.12 -14.70
CA PHE A 140 20.07 -6.13 -15.07
C PHE A 140 20.00 -7.43 -14.28
N SER A 141 19.17 -7.54 -13.25
CA SER A 141 19.04 -8.75 -12.45
C SER A 141 17.64 -9.33 -12.53
N PHE A 142 17.54 -10.68 -12.55
CA PHE A 142 16.27 -11.40 -12.49
C PHE A 142 15.64 -11.22 -11.10
N MET A 143 14.65 -10.33 -10.98
CA MET A 143 13.93 -10.00 -9.74
C MET A 143 12.41 -10.02 -9.99
N PRO A 144 11.80 -11.19 -10.17
CA PRO A 144 10.39 -11.29 -10.54
C PRO A 144 9.43 -10.75 -9.49
N LEU A 145 9.84 -10.70 -8.22
CA LEU A 145 9.03 -10.23 -7.09
C LEU A 145 9.32 -8.77 -6.68
N LYS A 146 10.18 -8.06 -7.44
CA LYS A 146 10.59 -6.69 -7.10
C LYS A 146 9.40 -5.77 -6.88
N HIS A 147 8.36 -5.86 -7.69
CA HIS A 147 7.15 -5.02 -7.59
C HIS A 147 6.38 -5.17 -6.27
N LEU A 148 6.61 -6.23 -5.48
CA LEU A 148 5.96 -6.42 -4.18
C LEU A 148 6.45 -5.45 -3.09
N TRP A 149 7.49 -4.64 -3.35
CA TRP A 149 7.92 -3.59 -2.43
C TRP A 149 6.80 -2.59 -2.13
N SER A 150 6.03 -2.19 -3.14
CA SER A 150 4.91 -1.24 -2.98
C SER A 150 3.75 -1.85 -2.19
N LEU A 151 3.45 -3.13 -2.41
CA LEU A 151 2.47 -3.85 -1.61
C LEU A 151 2.89 -3.95 -0.14
N ALA A 152 4.19 -4.17 0.13
CA ALA A 152 4.70 -4.19 1.50
C ALA A 152 4.48 -2.85 2.22
N ILE A 153 4.77 -1.72 1.57
CA ILE A 153 4.50 -0.38 2.12
C ILE A 153 2.99 -0.19 2.39
N GLU A 154 2.15 -0.62 1.46
CA GLU A 154 0.69 -0.50 1.60
C GLU A 154 0.17 -1.28 2.81
N GLU A 155 0.64 -2.53 3.02
CA GLU A 155 0.22 -3.36 4.15
C GLU A 155 0.78 -2.84 5.49
N GLN A 156 1.99 -2.30 5.52
CA GLN A 156 2.54 -1.61 6.69
C GLN A 156 1.69 -0.39 7.05
N PHE A 157 1.27 0.40 6.05
CA PHE A 157 0.35 1.51 6.26
C PHE A 157 -0.99 1.03 6.85
N TYR A 158 -1.56 -0.06 6.34
CA TYR A 158 -2.81 -0.65 6.85
C TYR A 158 -2.68 -1.20 8.27
N LEU A 159 -1.49 -1.59 8.67
CA LEU A 159 -1.23 -2.05 10.03
C LEU A 159 -1.17 -0.88 11.02
N PHE A 160 -0.42 0.17 10.68
CA PHE A 160 -0.11 1.26 11.63
C PHE A 160 -1.12 2.40 11.59
N PHE A 161 -1.58 2.81 10.42
CA PHE A 161 -2.43 3.99 10.25
C PHE A 161 -3.75 3.92 11.04
N PRO A 162 -4.49 2.79 11.10
CA PRO A 162 -5.71 2.72 11.90
C PRO A 162 -5.47 2.94 13.39
N VAL A 163 -4.34 2.46 13.92
CA VAL A 163 -3.96 2.65 15.33
C VAL A 163 -3.68 4.13 15.59
N VAL A 164 -2.91 4.77 14.71
CA VAL A 164 -2.62 6.22 14.80
C VAL A 164 -3.91 7.03 14.73
N LEU A 165 -4.79 6.72 13.78
CA LEU A 165 -6.06 7.43 13.62
C LEU A 165 -6.95 7.31 14.86
N ILE A 166 -7.09 6.09 15.43
CA ILE A 166 -7.86 5.88 16.67
C ILE A 166 -7.26 6.68 17.81
N THR A 167 -5.94 6.62 17.99
CA THR A 167 -5.27 7.38 19.05
C THR A 167 -5.55 8.88 18.93
N LEU A 168 -5.48 9.43 17.71
CA LEU A 168 -5.80 10.83 17.45
C LEU A 168 -7.28 11.15 17.73
N LEU A 169 -8.21 10.28 17.33
CA LEU A 169 -9.64 10.47 17.58
C LEU A 169 -9.99 10.43 19.07
N LEU A 170 -9.30 9.60 19.85
CA LEU A 170 -9.52 9.49 21.30
C LEU A 170 -8.88 10.64 22.08
N THR A 171 -7.74 11.16 21.61
CA THR A 171 -6.99 12.24 22.32
C THR A 171 -7.42 13.62 21.89
N ILE A 172 -7.83 13.82 20.65
CA ILE A 172 -8.12 15.12 20.04
C ILE A 172 -9.62 15.24 19.74
N LYS A 173 -10.32 16.07 20.53
CA LYS A 173 -11.78 16.26 20.39
C LYS A 173 -12.21 16.98 19.10
N LYS A 174 -11.32 17.74 18.45
CA LYS A 174 -11.63 18.58 17.28
C LYS A 174 -11.03 17.97 16.01
N TYR A 175 -11.85 17.52 15.08
CA TYR A 175 -11.41 17.00 13.75
C TYR A 175 -10.48 17.97 13.01
N ARG A 176 -10.72 19.29 13.12
CA ARG A 176 -9.84 20.31 12.51
C ARG A 176 -8.38 20.17 12.97
N ASN A 177 -8.14 19.87 14.23
CA ASN A 177 -6.78 19.70 14.74
C ASN A 177 -6.13 18.41 14.20
N ILE A 178 -6.89 17.32 14.07
CA ILE A 178 -6.42 16.08 13.44
C ILE A 178 -6.02 16.34 11.98
N THR A 179 -6.88 17.04 11.24
CA THR A 179 -6.59 17.43 9.85
C THR A 179 -5.33 18.29 9.77
N LEU A 180 -5.17 19.24 10.69
CA LEU A 180 -3.97 20.09 10.74
C LEU A 180 -2.70 19.26 10.98
N ILE A 181 -2.73 18.29 11.88
CA ILE A 181 -1.60 17.39 12.15
C ILE A 181 -1.21 16.64 10.87
N PHE A 182 -2.17 16.08 10.13
CA PHE A 182 -1.88 15.40 8.88
C PHE A 182 -1.31 16.34 7.81
N TRP A 183 -1.79 17.58 7.73
CA TRP A 183 -1.20 18.59 6.85
C TRP A 183 0.24 18.92 7.21
N ILE A 184 0.54 19.09 8.50
CA ILE A 184 1.90 19.36 8.99
C ILE A 184 2.81 18.17 8.65
N ILE A 185 2.40 16.95 8.93
CA ILE A 185 3.17 15.73 8.60
C ILE A 185 3.43 15.65 7.10
N SER A 186 2.42 15.92 6.27
CA SER A 186 2.56 15.91 4.81
C SER A 186 3.55 16.96 4.31
N LEU A 187 3.50 18.18 4.85
CA LEU A 187 4.43 19.26 4.50
C LEU A 187 5.85 18.94 4.92
N LEU A 188 6.04 18.40 6.14
CA LEU A 188 7.36 17.98 6.63
C LEU A 188 7.93 16.85 5.76
N SER A 189 7.11 15.87 5.38
CA SER A 189 7.52 14.80 4.47
C SER A 189 7.92 15.32 3.10
N LEU A 190 7.15 16.27 2.55
CA LEU A 190 7.49 16.93 1.28
C LEU A 190 8.82 17.69 1.37
N MET A 191 9.02 18.48 2.44
CA MET A 191 10.26 19.21 2.66
C MET A 191 11.47 18.28 2.80
N LEU A 192 11.31 17.17 3.53
CA LEU A 192 12.35 16.15 3.66
C LEU A 192 12.71 15.54 2.29
N MET A 193 11.70 15.18 1.49
CA MET A 193 11.92 14.64 0.15
C MET A 193 12.67 15.62 -0.75
N LEU A 194 12.27 16.90 -0.76
CA LEU A 194 12.94 17.94 -1.56
C LEU A 194 14.38 18.17 -1.08
N SER A 195 14.62 18.15 0.23
CA SER A 195 15.97 18.25 0.80
C SER A 195 16.88 17.09 0.36
N LEU A 196 16.35 15.85 0.40
CA LEU A 196 17.11 14.67 -0.05
C LEU A 196 17.41 14.72 -1.54
N ILE A 197 16.49 15.17 -2.39
CA ILE A 197 16.72 15.35 -3.81
C ILE A 197 17.84 16.38 -4.02
N HIS A 198 17.78 17.53 -3.35
CA HIS A 198 18.79 18.60 -3.48
C HIS A 198 20.17 18.15 -3.01
N ILE A 199 20.27 17.33 -1.97
CA ILE A 199 21.55 16.78 -1.47
C ILE A 199 22.14 15.77 -2.46
N SER A 200 21.30 15.00 -3.18
CA SER A 200 21.76 13.97 -4.11
C SER A 200 22.16 14.48 -5.50
N GLU A 201 21.70 15.68 -5.91
CA GLU A 201 22.02 16.27 -7.22
C GLU A 201 23.49 16.70 -7.41
N PRO A 202 24.22 17.28 -6.43
CA PRO A 202 25.59 17.74 -6.65
C PRO A 202 26.58 16.64 -7.01
N THR A 203 26.28 15.39 -6.64
CA THR A 203 27.20 14.26 -6.94
C THR A 203 27.09 13.74 -8.37
N ARG A 204 26.10 14.17 -9.16
CA ARG A 204 25.97 13.81 -10.58
C ARG A 204 26.62 14.79 -11.55
N GLN A 205 27.01 16.00 -11.09
CA GLN A 205 27.67 17.03 -11.93
C GLN A 205 29.19 17.03 -11.79
N ALA A 206 29.77 16.22 -10.93
CA ALA A 206 31.21 16.03 -10.77
C ALA A 206 31.66 14.76 -11.46
#